data_de232c2d8461c65d71495aafcb684a81
#
_entry.id   de232c2d8461c65d71495aafcb684a81
#
_cell.length_a   1.000
_cell.length_b   1.000
_cell.length_c   1.000
_cell.angle_alpha   90.00
_cell.angle_beta   90.00
_cell.angle_gamma   90.00
#
_symmetry.space_group_name_H-M   'P 1'
#
loop_
_entity.id
_entity.type
_entity.pdbx_description
1 polymer ?
#
loop_
_entity_poly.entity_id
_entity_poly.type
_entity_poly.pdbx_seq_one_letter_code
_entity_poly.pdbx_strand_id
1 'polypeptide(L)'
;LYGENEFKQVEEYPIPSIEKKDITMTILDLLRMADINTVKKLRLFLDEFISPPHEKFISNGLNTLYALGAITEINGNGTLTPMGLALSKFRSLDPNSARSLIASHFYGCSRSVCDIIALSIVADGRIDSIFIKHRPDKKKTKEWNNKEFAKYKNKIKSYEHPNGDYMSLLKVYKMYLSIHSLLKSKEDKSKEDNAKENA
;
A
#
# COMPACT_ATOMS: atom_id res chain seq x y z
N LEU A 1 -2.05 -11.37 29.44
CA LEU A 1 -2.81 -12.12 30.46
C LEU A 1 -3.73 -11.13 31.14
N TYR A 2 -5.02 -11.46 31.21
CA TYR A 2 -6.05 -10.61 31.82
C TYR A 2 -6.35 -11.12 33.23
N GLY A 3 -6.68 -10.23 34.16
CA GLY A 3 -7.27 -10.59 35.44
C GLY A 3 -8.71 -11.10 35.24
N GLU A 4 -9.23 -11.92 36.14
CA GLU A 4 -10.58 -12.49 36.02
C GLU A 4 -11.68 -11.39 35.94
N ASN A 5 -11.49 -10.28 36.65
CA ASN A 5 -12.40 -9.15 36.60
C ASN A 5 -12.34 -8.38 35.29
N GLU A 6 -11.18 -8.27 34.65
CA GLU A 6 -10.99 -7.66 33.35
C GLU A 6 -11.60 -8.54 32.25
N PHE A 7 -11.43 -9.87 32.36
CA PHE A 7 -12.01 -10.83 31.44
C PHE A 7 -13.55 -10.76 31.43
N LYS A 8 -14.19 -10.57 32.59
CA LYS A 8 -15.65 -10.41 32.67
C LYS A 8 -16.18 -9.12 32.03
N GLN A 9 -15.31 -8.14 31.76
CA GLN A 9 -15.67 -6.88 31.12
C GLN A 9 -15.39 -6.89 29.61
N VAL A 10 -14.72 -7.93 29.09
CA VAL A 10 -14.48 -8.09 27.65
C VAL A 10 -15.78 -8.52 26.98
N GLU A 11 -16.11 -7.87 25.86
CA GLU A 11 -17.25 -8.27 25.04
C GLU A 11 -17.10 -9.71 24.57
N GLU A 12 -18.19 -10.48 24.59
CA GLU A 12 -18.20 -11.90 24.22
C GLU A 12 -17.79 -12.12 22.77
N TYR A 13 -18.13 -11.18 21.89
CA TYR A 13 -17.80 -11.23 20.46
C TYR A 13 -17.00 -10.00 20.03
N PRO A 14 -16.00 -10.18 19.15
CA PRO A 14 -15.27 -9.03 18.60
C PRO A 14 -16.18 -8.19 17.72
N ILE A 15 -16.06 -6.86 17.81
CA ILE A 15 -16.78 -5.93 16.94
C ILE A 15 -16.51 -6.30 15.47
N PRO A 16 -17.55 -6.41 14.62
CA PRO A 16 -17.42 -6.73 13.20
C PRO A 16 -16.43 -5.83 12.48
N SER A 17 -15.68 -6.40 11.54
CA SER A 17 -14.62 -5.64 10.83
C SER A 17 -15.18 -4.49 9.99
N ILE A 18 -16.42 -4.57 9.54
CA ILE A 18 -17.11 -3.51 8.78
C ILE A 18 -17.34 -2.25 9.61
N GLU A 19 -17.45 -2.39 10.92
CA GLU A 19 -17.59 -1.26 11.84
C GLU A 19 -16.26 -0.57 12.18
N LYS A 20 -15.12 -1.22 11.90
CA LYS A 20 -13.79 -0.77 12.33
C LYS A 20 -12.87 -0.36 11.18
N LYS A 21 -13.14 -0.79 9.95
CA LYS A 21 -12.23 -0.63 8.82
C LYS A 21 -12.72 0.40 7.82
N ASP A 22 -11.79 0.94 7.06
CA ASP A 22 -12.10 1.70 5.85
C ASP A 22 -12.86 0.80 4.87
N ILE A 23 -14.03 1.25 4.45
CA ILE A 23 -14.94 0.56 3.53
C ILE A 23 -14.98 1.21 2.15
N THR A 24 -14.04 2.11 1.82
CA THR A 24 -14.03 2.86 0.55
C THR A 24 -14.10 1.95 -0.67
N MET A 25 -13.30 0.87 -0.72
CA MET A 25 -13.37 -0.10 -1.82
C MET A 25 -14.67 -0.89 -1.83
N THR A 26 -15.22 -1.23 -0.66
CA THR A 26 -16.53 -1.88 -0.55
C THR A 26 -17.64 -0.99 -1.10
N ILE A 27 -17.64 0.30 -0.77
CA ILE A 27 -18.57 1.29 -1.33
C ILE A 27 -18.46 1.33 -2.86
N LEU A 28 -17.23 1.35 -3.39
CA LEU A 28 -16.99 1.36 -4.84
C LEU A 28 -17.53 0.11 -5.53
N ASP A 29 -17.33 -1.06 -4.91
CA ASP A 29 -17.85 -2.33 -5.44
C ASP A 29 -19.39 -2.40 -5.37
N LEU A 30 -20.01 -1.92 -4.30
CA LEU A 30 -21.46 -1.88 -4.15
C LEU A 30 -22.11 -0.94 -5.16
N LEU A 31 -21.55 0.24 -5.41
CA LEU A 31 -22.04 1.20 -6.41
C LEU A 31 -21.98 0.66 -7.86
N ARG A 32 -21.24 -0.40 -8.12
CA ARG A 32 -21.24 -1.10 -9.44
C ARG A 32 -22.44 -2.02 -9.63
N MET A 33 -23.12 -2.41 -8.56
CA MET A 33 -24.28 -3.29 -8.66
C MET A 33 -25.48 -2.51 -9.24
N ALA A 34 -26.22 -3.13 -10.13
CA ALA A 34 -27.34 -2.49 -10.82
C ALA A 34 -28.40 -1.97 -9.84
N ASP A 35 -28.63 -2.71 -8.76
CA ASP A 35 -29.65 -2.38 -7.75
C ASP A 35 -29.19 -1.30 -6.76
N ILE A 36 -27.87 -1.11 -6.57
CA ILE A 36 -27.25 -0.19 -5.60
C ILE A 36 -26.48 0.94 -6.30
N ASN A 37 -26.87 1.30 -7.48
CA ASN A 37 -26.14 2.18 -8.39
C ASN A 37 -26.13 3.68 -8.03
N THR A 38 -26.71 4.06 -6.89
CA THR A 38 -26.69 5.45 -6.40
C THR A 38 -26.29 5.52 -4.92
N VAL A 39 -25.73 6.66 -4.49
CA VAL A 39 -25.34 6.87 -3.08
C VAL A 39 -26.55 6.73 -2.14
N LYS A 40 -27.73 7.17 -2.56
CA LYS A 40 -28.98 6.99 -1.77
C LYS A 40 -29.30 5.51 -1.55
N LYS A 41 -29.26 4.71 -2.60
CA LYS A 41 -29.54 3.27 -2.49
C LYS A 41 -28.45 2.53 -1.72
N LEU A 42 -27.19 2.95 -1.87
CA LEU A 42 -26.06 2.43 -1.09
C LEU A 42 -26.30 2.62 0.43
N ARG A 43 -26.69 3.82 0.84
CA ARG A 43 -26.97 4.10 2.25
C ARG A 43 -28.10 3.23 2.79
N LEU A 44 -29.21 3.15 2.08
CA LEU A 44 -30.35 2.28 2.45
C LEU A 44 -29.91 0.82 2.59
N PHE A 45 -29.11 0.32 1.65
CA PHE A 45 -28.59 -1.04 1.69
C PHE A 45 -27.67 -1.30 2.88
N LEU A 46 -26.80 -0.35 3.22
CA LEU A 46 -25.90 -0.48 4.38
C LEU A 46 -26.65 -0.39 5.71
N ASP A 47 -27.75 0.36 5.77
CA ASP A 47 -28.61 0.47 6.98
C ASP A 47 -29.38 -0.83 7.26
N GLU A 48 -29.58 -1.71 6.26
CA GLU A 48 -30.23 -3.02 6.42
C GLU A 48 -29.31 -4.09 7.03
N PHE A 49 -28.03 -3.80 7.25
CA PHE A 49 -27.10 -4.77 7.86
C PHE A 49 -27.42 -4.96 9.34
N ILE A 50 -27.22 -6.19 9.84
CA ILE A 50 -27.35 -6.49 11.28
C ILE A 50 -26.42 -5.57 12.10
N SER A 51 -25.21 -5.31 11.61
CA SER A 51 -24.23 -4.38 12.16
C SER A 51 -23.83 -3.41 11.04
N PRO A 52 -24.54 -2.29 10.90
CA PRO A 52 -24.23 -1.32 9.86
C PRO A 52 -22.87 -0.65 10.13
N PRO A 53 -22.11 -0.31 9.08
CA PRO A 53 -20.87 0.44 9.24
C PRO A 53 -21.14 1.82 9.84
N HIS A 54 -20.23 2.27 10.69
CA HIS A 54 -20.37 3.59 11.30
C HIS A 54 -20.42 4.69 10.24
N GLU A 55 -21.33 5.66 10.36
CA GLU A 55 -21.54 6.75 9.39
C GLU A 55 -20.25 7.48 9.03
N LYS A 56 -19.32 7.62 9.96
CA LYS A 56 -17.99 8.21 9.71
C LYS A 56 -17.22 7.49 8.61
N PHE A 57 -17.25 6.16 8.55
CA PHE A 57 -16.56 5.39 7.52
C PHE A 57 -17.27 5.49 6.17
N ILE A 58 -18.59 5.53 6.16
CA ILE A 58 -19.37 5.74 4.93
C ILE A 58 -19.04 7.13 4.36
N SER A 59 -19.15 8.16 5.18
CA SER A 59 -18.87 9.55 4.76
C SER A 59 -17.42 9.74 4.32
N ASN A 60 -16.43 9.18 5.02
CA ASN A 60 -15.03 9.25 4.63
C ASN A 60 -14.80 8.53 3.30
N GLY A 61 -15.38 7.34 3.11
CA GLY A 61 -15.26 6.59 1.85
C GLY A 61 -15.86 7.36 0.67
N LEU A 62 -17.06 7.91 0.82
CA LEU A 62 -17.72 8.73 -0.22
C LEU A 62 -16.91 9.99 -0.53
N ASN A 63 -16.39 10.70 0.47
CA ASN A 63 -15.54 11.87 0.28
C ASN A 63 -14.25 11.51 -0.48
N THR A 64 -13.62 10.39 -0.13
CA THR A 64 -12.43 9.90 -0.83
C THR A 64 -12.74 9.57 -2.29
N LEU A 65 -13.82 8.84 -2.55
CA LEU A 65 -14.22 8.50 -3.92
C LEU A 65 -14.59 9.74 -4.75
N TYR A 66 -15.23 10.71 -4.14
CA TYR A 66 -15.53 11.99 -4.79
C TYR A 66 -14.25 12.76 -5.13
N ALA A 67 -13.33 12.89 -4.18
CA ALA A 67 -12.05 13.57 -4.39
C ALA A 67 -11.21 12.92 -5.49
N LEU A 68 -11.30 11.59 -5.65
CA LEU A 68 -10.65 10.84 -6.72
C LEU A 68 -11.39 10.92 -8.08
N GLY A 69 -12.54 11.57 -8.10
CA GLY A 69 -13.40 11.65 -9.29
C GLY A 69 -14.10 10.32 -9.64
N ALA A 70 -14.25 9.43 -8.67
CA ALA A 70 -14.87 8.11 -8.87
C ALA A 70 -16.41 8.14 -8.84
N ILE A 71 -16.98 9.12 -8.16
CA ILE A 71 -18.43 9.36 -8.08
C ILE A 71 -18.77 10.80 -8.45
N THR A 72 -20.00 11.01 -8.90
CA THR A 72 -20.47 12.33 -9.34
C THR A 72 -20.78 13.27 -8.19
N GLU A 73 -21.28 12.75 -7.07
CA GLU A 73 -21.63 13.49 -5.86
C GLU A 73 -21.67 12.58 -4.64
N ILE A 74 -21.52 13.16 -3.45
CA ILE A 74 -21.45 12.41 -2.17
C ILE A 74 -22.80 12.12 -1.54
N ASN A 75 -23.89 12.67 -2.09
CA ASN A 75 -25.25 12.54 -1.58
C ASN A 75 -26.23 12.17 -2.69
N GLY A 76 -27.47 11.86 -2.29
CA GLY A 76 -28.59 11.72 -3.21
C GLY A 76 -28.38 10.70 -4.34
N ASN A 77 -28.45 11.17 -5.55
CA ASN A 77 -28.36 10.33 -6.74
C ASN A 77 -26.93 10.20 -7.31
N GLY A 78 -25.90 10.47 -6.51
CA GLY A 78 -24.50 10.25 -6.89
C GLY A 78 -24.29 8.85 -7.46
N THR A 79 -23.62 8.77 -8.62
CA THR A 79 -23.36 7.54 -9.35
C THR A 79 -21.88 7.40 -9.68
N LEU A 80 -21.46 6.20 -10.11
CA LEU A 80 -20.11 5.98 -10.57
C LEU A 80 -19.83 6.76 -11.87
N THR A 81 -18.64 7.33 -11.93
CA THR A 81 -18.06 7.90 -13.14
C THR A 81 -17.29 6.84 -13.93
N PRO A 82 -16.87 7.13 -15.18
CA PRO A 82 -15.92 6.27 -15.90
C PRO A 82 -14.62 6.02 -15.12
N MET A 83 -14.16 7.01 -14.31
CA MET A 83 -13.02 6.86 -13.42
C MET A 83 -13.32 5.86 -12.30
N GLY A 84 -14.50 5.94 -11.68
CA GLY A 84 -14.93 4.97 -10.65
C GLY A 84 -14.98 3.54 -11.20
N LEU A 85 -15.47 3.37 -12.42
CA LEU A 85 -15.47 2.06 -13.12
C LEU A 85 -14.04 1.58 -13.39
N ALA A 86 -13.11 2.46 -13.75
CA ALA A 86 -11.71 2.10 -13.94
C ALA A 86 -11.03 1.71 -12.62
N LEU A 87 -11.23 2.48 -11.55
CA LEU A 87 -10.72 2.19 -10.22
C LEU A 87 -11.20 0.84 -9.68
N SER A 88 -12.47 0.51 -9.89
CA SER A 88 -13.06 -0.75 -9.40
C SER A 88 -12.46 -2.02 -10.02
N LYS A 89 -11.64 -1.91 -11.06
CA LYS A 89 -10.88 -3.04 -11.63
C LYS A 89 -9.65 -3.41 -10.80
N PHE A 90 -9.17 -2.51 -9.96
CA PHE A 90 -7.98 -2.68 -9.12
C PHE A 90 -8.32 -3.06 -7.68
N ARG A 91 -9.06 -4.16 -7.50
CA ARG A 91 -9.59 -4.60 -6.19
C ARG A 91 -8.54 -4.84 -5.11
N SER A 92 -7.31 -5.16 -5.49
CA SER A 92 -6.22 -5.44 -4.56
C SER A 92 -5.43 -4.18 -4.14
N LEU A 93 -5.76 -3.03 -4.72
CA LEU A 93 -5.13 -1.76 -4.41
C LEU A 93 -6.07 -0.88 -3.61
N ASP A 94 -5.51 -0.03 -2.75
CA ASP A 94 -6.27 1.08 -2.19
C ASP A 94 -6.63 2.10 -3.30
N PRO A 95 -7.71 2.89 -3.12
CA PRO A 95 -8.21 3.78 -4.17
C PRO A 95 -7.18 4.81 -4.65
N ASN A 96 -6.31 5.30 -3.75
CA ASN A 96 -5.28 6.30 -4.09
C ASN A 96 -4.18 5.69 -4.97
N SER A 97 -3.72 4.49 -4.62
CA SER A 97 -2.75 3.73 -5.42
C SER A 97 -3.30 3.38 -6.79
N ALA A 98 -4.55 2.92 -6.87
CA ALA A 98 -5.23 2.63 -8.12
C ALA A 98 -5.37 3.90 -8.99
N ARG A 99 -5.73 5.04 -8.39
CA ARG A 99 -5.83 6.33 -9.09
C ARG A 99 -4.48 6.81 -9.61
N SER A 100 -3.42 6.65 -8.79
CA SER A 100 -2.05 6.99 -9.18
C SER A 100 -1.58 6.13 -10.36
N LEU A 101 -1.90 4.84 -10.35
CA LEU A 101 -1.55 3.93 -11.45
C LEU A 101 -2.27 4.30 -12.75
N ILE A 102 -3.56 4.63 -12.70
CA ILE A 102 -4.30 5.11 -13.88
C ILE A 102 -3.67 6.41 -14.39
N ALA A 103 -3.39 7.37 -13.51
CA ALA A 103 -2.78 8.64 -13.88
C ALA A 103 -1.40 8.47 -14.52
N SER A 104 -0.61 7.52 -14.04
CA SER A 104 0.76 7.26 -14.51
C SER A 104 0.83 6.90 -16.00
N HIS A 105 -0.26 6.37 -16.56
CA HIS A 105 -0.37 6.10 -18.00
C HIS A 105 -0.25 7.39 -18.81
N PHE A 106 -0.95 8.44 -18.41
CA PHE A 106 -0.93 9.74 -19.09
C PHE A 106 0.42 10.46 -18.99
N TYR A 107 1.19 10.16 -17.93
CA TYR A 107 2.52 10.72 -17.71
C TYR A 107 3.66 9.81 -18.23
N GLY A 108 3.36 8.67 -18.84
CA GLY A 108 4.36 7.75 -19.38
C GLY A 108 5.27 7.10 -18.32
N CYS A 109 4.84 7.03 -17.04
CA CYS A 109 5.65 6.52 -15.94
C CYS A 109 5.06 5.29 -15.24
N SER A 110 4.15 4.56 -15.88
CA SER A 110 3.39 3.43 -15.30
C SER A 110 4.31 2.37 -14.69
N ARG A 111 5.43 2.02 -15.34
CA ARG A 111 6.37 1.03 -14.80
C ARG A 111 6.92 1.45 -13.44
N SER A 112 7.39 2.69 -13.33
CA SER A 112 7.95 3.20 -12.06
C SER A 112 6.90 3.28 -10.97
N VAL A 113 5.67 3.65 -11.29
CA VAL A 113 4.55 3.69 -10.33
C VAL A 113 4.15 2.28 -9.91
N CYS A 114 4.10 1.30 -10.82
CA CYS A 114 3.90 -0.10 -10.48
C CYS A 114 4.97 -0.62 -9.50
N ASP A 115 6.24 -0.33 -9.78
CA ASP A 115 7.35 -0.75 -8.92
C ASP A 115 7.21 -0.14 -7.51
N ILE A 116 6.86 1.14 -7.41
CA ILE A 116 6.65 1.83 -6.12
C ILE A 116 5.46 1.23 -5.36
N ILE A 117 4.32 1.01 -6.02
CA ILE A 117 3.13 0.44 -5.40
C ILE A 117 3.43 -0.98 -4.90
N ALA A 118 4.08 -1.82 -5.71
CA ALA A 118 4.47 -3.17 -5.32
C ALA A 118 5.38 -3.17 -4.09
N LEU A 119 6.39 -2.30 -4.06
CA LEU A 119 7.28 -2.13 -2.91
C LEU A 119 6.54 -1.65 -1.66
N SER A 120 5.58 -0.72 -1.82
CA SER A 120 4.75 -0.24 -0.70
C SER A 120 3.87 -1.35 -0.12
N ILE A 121 3.30 -2.21 -0.95
CA ILE A 121 2.50 -3.36 -0.52
C ILE A 121 3.37 -4.35 0.27
N VAL A 122 4.56 -4.68 -0.24
CA VAL A 122 5.51 -5.58 0.45
C VAL A 122 5.95 -5.00 1.80
N ALA A 123 6.08 -3.68 1.89
CA ALA A 123 6.42 -2.97 3.12
C ALA A 123 5.23 -2.78 4.08
N ASP A 124 4.05 -3.28 3.76
CA ASP A 124 2.81 -3.05 4.53
C ASP A 124 2.55 -1.55 4.78
N GLY A 125 2.75 -0.72 3.75
CA GLY A 125 2.64 0.74 3.80
C GLY A 125 3.75 1.45 4.59
N ARG A 126 4.67 0.71 5.20
CA ARG A 126 5.76 1.25 6.04
C ARG A 126 7.08 1.23 5.28
N ILE A 127 7.26 2.18 4.38
CA ILE A 127 8.47 2.29 3.53
C ILE A 127 9.75 2.32 4.36
N ASP A 128 9.72 2.96 5.53
CA ASP A 128 10.83 3.01 6.46
C ASP A 128 11.25 1.63 7.02
N SER A 129 10.39 0.62 6.91
CA SER A 129 10.69 -0.76 7.32
C SER A 129 11.61 -1.50 6.34
N ILE A 130 11.68 -1.05 5.09
CA ILE A 130 12.55 -1.62 4.05
C ILE A 130 14.01 -1.24 4.34
N PHE A 131 14.26 -0.09 4.95
CA PHE A 131 15.61 0.35 5.28
C PHE A 131 16.07 -0.25 6.61
N ILE A 132 17.25 -0.84 6.60
CA ILE A 132 17.89 -1.35 7.83
C ILE A 132 18.20 -0.17 8.74
N LYS A 133 17.53 -0.08 9.88
CA LYS A 133 17.78 0.97 10.88
C LYS A 133 19.04 0.66 11.67
N HIS A 134 19.93 1.63 11.80
CA HIS A 134 21.07 1.50 12.71
C HIS A 134 20.59 1.37 14.16
N ARG A 135 20.99 0.28 14.82
CA ARG A 135 20.71 0.05 16.23
C ARG A 135 22.00 0.24 17.03
N PRO A 136 22.00 1.11 18.05
CA PRO A 136 23.16 1.25 18.92
C PRO A 136 23.50 -0.08 19.61
N ASP A 137 24.78 -0.43 19.65
CA ASP A 137 25.25 -1.58 20.40
C ASP A 137 25.37 -1.19 21.88
N LYS A 138 24.56 -1.82 22.73
CA LYS A 138 24.54 -1.58 24.19
C LYS A 138 25.85 -1.95 24.91
N LYS A 139 26.69 -2.78 24.26
CA LYS A 139 27.99 -3.22 24.79
C LYS A 139 29.14 -2.27 24.43
N LYS A 140 28.88 -1.27 23.58
CA LYS A 140 29.89 -0.33 23.09
C LYS A 140 29.71 1.07 23.71
N THR A 141 30.78 1.86 23.69
CA THR A 141 30.75 3.24 24.17
C THR A 141 29.84 4.11 23.32
N LYS A 142 29.39 5.24 23.91
CA LYS A 142 28.56 6.23 23.19
C LYS A 142 29.30 6.82 21.98
N GLU A 143 30.61 7.06 22.12
CA GLU A 143 31.45 7.59 21.05
C GLU A 143 31.58 6.62 19.89
N TRP A 144 31.77 5.32 20.17
CA TRP A 144 31.78 4.27 19.14
C TRP A 144 30.46 4.22 18.39
N ASN A 145 29.34 4.21 19.12
CA ASN A 145 28.00 4.21 18.52
C ASN A 145 27.76 5.45 17.64
N ASN A 146 28.19 6.62 18.07
CA ASN A 146 28.08 7.86 17.28
C ASN A 146 28.91 7.79 16.00
N LYS A 147 30.12 7.22 16.05
CA LYS A 147 30.99 7.05 14.89
C LYS A 147 30.37 6.07 13.86
N GLU A 148 29.84 4.96 14.35
CA GLU A 148 29.15 3.99 13.48
C GLU A 148 27.86 4.55 12.89
N PHE A 149 27.09 5.33 13.67
CA PHE A 149 25.90 6.03 13.17
C PHE A 149 26.24 7.05 12.08
N ALA A 150 27.35 7.78 12.22
CA ALA A 150 27.82 8.73 11.21
C ALA A 150 28.19 8.00 9.90
N LYS A 151 28.90 6.87 9.97
CA LYS A 151 29.22 6.04 8.81
C LYS A 151 27.94 5.52 8.13
N TYR A 152 27.00 5.01 8.92
CA TYR A 152 25.70 4.55 8.45
C TYR A 152 24.93 5.67 7.73
N LYS A 153 24.85 6.86 8.33
CA LYS A 153 24.21 8.04 7.76
C LYS A 153 24.83 8.45 6.42
N ASN A 154 26.17 8.46 6.34
CA ASN A 154 26.87 8.78 5.10
C ASN A 154 26.58 7.73 4.00
N LYS A 155 26.50 6.46 4.39
CA LYS A 155 26.18 5.36 3.46
C LYS A 155 24.76 5.47 2.92
N ILE A 156 23.77 5.77 3.76
CA ILE A 156 22.38 5.96 3.36
C ILE A 156 22.21 7.18 2.46
N LYS A 157 22.90 8.28 2.75
CA LYS A 157 22.83 9.50 1.97
C LYS A 157 23.09 9.29 0.47
N SER A 158 23.90 8.31 0.11
CA SER A 158 24.15 7.95 -1.31
C SER A 158 22.92 7.37 -2.02
N TYR A 159 21.95 6.85 -1.26
CA TYR A 159 20.69 6.28 -1.78
C TYR A 159 19.53 7.25 -1.75
N GLU A 160 19.64 8.34 -1.00
CA GLU A 160 18.62 9.37 -0.93
C GLU A 160 18.40 10.03 -2.30
N HIS A 161 17.15 10.37 -2.58
CA HIS A 161 16.75 11.10 -3.76
C HIS A 161 16.11 12.43 -3.35
N PRO A 162 16.44 13.57 -4.00
CA PRO A 162 15.92 14.89 -3.61
C PRO A 162 14.38 14.99 -3.67
N ASN A 163 13.74 14.16 -4.48
CA ASN A 163 12.28 14.13 -4.65
C ASN A 163 11.56 13.18 -3.67
N GLY A 164 12.23 12.77 -2.58
CA GLY A 164 11.60 12.08 -1.47
C GLY A 164 11.79 10.56 -1.44
N ASP A 165 11.14 9.93 -0.44
CA ASP A 165 11.39 8.55 -0.05
C ASP A 165 10.97 7.52 -1.11
N TYR A 166 9.86 7.74 -1.80
CA TYR A 166 9.42 6.86 -2.89
C TYR A 166 10.43 6.80 -4.03
N MET A 167 11.06 7.93 -4.36
CA MET A 167 12.09 7.99 -5.40
C MET A 167 13.41 7.37 -4.92
N SER A 168 13.74 7.51 -3.64
CA SER A 168 14.87 6.83 -3.01
C SER A 168 14.68 5.32 -3.07
N LEU A 169 13.48 4.84 -2.70
CA LEU A 169 13.11 3.43 -2.76
C LEU A 169 13.21 2.87 -4.19
N LEU A 170 12.67 3.58 -5.16
CA LEU A 170 12.74 3.21 -6.58
C LEU A 170 14.20 3.14 -7.08
N LYS A 171 15.05 4.08 -6.66
CA LYS A 171 16.49 4.09 -6.97
C LYS A 171 17.16 2.83 -6.43
N VAL A 172 16.95 2.51 -5.17
CA VAL A 172 17.50 1.30 -4.52
C VAL A 172 17.03 0.04 -5.22
N TYR A 173 15.75 -0.05 -5.54
CA TYR A 173 15.17 -1.18 -6.26
C TYR A 173 15.77 -1.38 -7.65
N LYS A 174 15.93 -0.30 -8.42
CA LYS A 174 16.59 -0.37 -9.73
C LYS A 174 18.06 -0.81 -9.64
N MET A 175 18.78 -0.37 -8.62
CA MET A 175 20.13 -0.84 -8.33
C MET A 175 20.15 -2.34 -8.00
N TYR A 176 19.22 -2.81 -7.16
CA TYR A 176 19.07 -4.24 -6.86
C TYR A 176 18.85 -5.06 -8.14
N LEU A 177 17.91 -4.65 -8.99
CA LEU A 177 17.63 -5.34 -10.25
C LEU A 177 18.85 -5.41 -11.18
N SER A 178 19.63 -4.34 -11.28
CA SER A 178 20.85 -4.34 -12.10
C SER A 178 21.92 -5.30 -11.56
N ILE A 179 22.13 -5.35 -10.27
CA ILE A 179 23.05 -6.31 -9.62
C ILE A 179 22.56 -7.74 -9.82
N HIS A 180 21.27 -7.98 -9.58
CA HIS A 180 20.68 -9.31 -9.75
C HIS A 180 20.81 -9.84 -11.19
N SER A 181 20.59 -8.99 -12.18
CA SER A 181 20.76 -9.37 -13.60
C SER A 181 22.21 -9.71 -13.94
N LEU A 182 23.17 -8.97 -13.38
CA LEU A 182 24.60 -9.25 -13.56
C LEU A 182 25.03 -10.58 -12.91
N LEU A 183 24.50 -10.90 -11.73
CA LEU A 183 24.78 -12.17 -11.05
C LEU A 183 24.22 -13.34 -11.85
N LYS A 184 22.96 -13.24 -12.29
CA LYS A 184 22.33 -14.28 -13.11
C LYS A 184 23.07 -14.56 -14.40
N SER A 185 23.53 -13.52 -15.11
CA SER A 185 24.31 -13.67 -16.34
C SER A 185 25.68 -14.35 -16.13
N LYS A 186 26.27 -14.19 -14.92
CA LYS A 186 27.52 -14.90 -14.56
C LYS A 186 27.25 -16.37 -14.23
N GLU A 187 26.15 -16.68 -13.53
CA GLU A 187 25.77 -18.06 -13.24
C GLU A 187 25.44 -18.85 -14.51
N ASP A 188 24.73 -18.22 -15.45
CA ASP A 188 24.39 -18.86 -16.73
C ASP A 188 25.66 -19.16 -17.56
N LYS A 189 26.61 -18.22 -17.63
CA LYS A 189 27.90 -18.44 -18.31
C LYS A 189 28.72 -19.57 -17.66
N SER A 190 28.80 -19.59 -16.32
CA SER A 190 29.52 -20.66 -15.61
C SER A 190 28.92 -22.04 -15.84
N LYS A 191 27.60 -22.15 -16.00
CA LYS A 191 26.90 -23.39 -16.35
C LYS A 191 27.21 -23.85 -17.79
N GLU A 192 27.26 -22.91 -18.73
CA GLU A 192 27.61 -23.18 -20.14
C GLU A 192 29.07 -23.65 -20.29
N ASP A 193 30.00 -23.01 -19.55
CA ASP A 193 31.42 -23.39 -19.58
C ASP A 193 31.64 -24.77 -18.97
N ASN A 194 31.02 -25.08 -17.84
CA ASN A 194 31.05 -26.41 -17.20
C ASN A 194 30.42 -27.52 -18.09
N ALA A 195 29.38 -27.17 -18.86
CA ALA A 195 28.76 -28.13 -19.78
C ALA A 195 29.63 -28.43 -21.00
N LYS A 196 30.48 -27.49 -21.44
CA LYS A 196 31.43 -27.66 -22.54
C LYS A 196 32.69 -28.42 -22.12
N GLU A 197 33.12 -28.34 -20.86
CA GLU A 197 34.24 -29.12 -20.33
C GLU A 197 33.90 -30.61 -20.08
N ASN A 198 32.63 -30.93 -19.92
CA ASN A 198 32.14 -32.29 -19.65
C ASN A 198 31.55 -33.00 -20.89
N ALA A 199 31.66 -32.41 -22.08
CA ALA A 199 31.24 -32.98 -23.37
C ALA A 199 32.43 -33.36 -24.26
#